data_326e03a9579cdb7077713fadd453dbea
#
_entry.id   326e03a9579cdb7077713fadd453dbea
#
_cell.length_a   1.000
_cell.length_b   1.000
_cell.length_c   1.000
_cell.angle_alpha   90.00
_cell.angle_beta   90.00
_cell.angle_gamma   90.00
#
_symmetry.space_group_name_H-M   'P 1'
#
loop_
_entity.id
_entity.type
_entity.pdbx_description
1 polymer ?
#
loop_
_entity_poly.entity_id
_entity_poly.type
_entity_poly.pdbx_seq_one_letter_code
_entity_poly.pdbx_strand_id
1 'polypeptide(L)'
;MLTLGIETSCDDTSIALLEDDSALLANVVSSQVEHAAYGGVVPEIASRAHVSNILPIFERALAEAGVDAGRIDLIGVTHAPGLAGSLLVGGAFAQGLALALDRPIVPVHHLEAHIVAILLERPELELPALALVVSGGHTLLVHVRRWREYEVTGRTRDDAAGEAFDKVAKLLGLGFPGGPAVEREARAGDPRSIDFPRPMLASGDRDFSFSGLKTAVLQWIEGRSPAEVAARRADVCAAFQAAVVDVLVEKTARAAEELDVPSVVLAGGVACNGALREAMRARVDDALVVWPAPVLCTDNGAMIARTAVLRRDGAVRPGEFDIHASLPFP
;
A
#
# COMPACT_ATOMS: atom_id res chain seq x y z
N MET A 1 5.12 -13.81 -22.74
CA MET A 1 4.42 -14.51 -21.61
C MET A 1 3.37 -13.57 -21.09
N LEU A 2 2.10 -14.01 -21.03
CA LEU A 2 1.00 -13.21 -20.50
C LEU A 2 0.71 -13.62 -19.05
N THR A 3 0.89 -12.70 -18.11
CA THR A 3 0.68 -12.93 -16.68
C THR A 3 -0.56 -12.21 -16.20
N LEU A 4 -1.46 -12.93 -15.53
CA LEU A 4 -2.61 -12.39 -14.82
C LEU A 4 -2.22 -12.08 -13.37
N GLY A 5 -2.53 -10.90 -12.88
CA GLY A 5 -2.39 -10.53 -11.45
C GLY A 5 -3.75 -10.32 -10.82
N ILE A 6 -3.97 -10.92 -9.65
CA ILE A 6 -5.24 -10.86 -8.90
C ILE A 6 -4.95 -10.33 -7.50
N GLU A 7 -5.57 -9.17 -7.17
CA GLU A 7 -5.48 -8.52 -5.86
C GLU A 7 -6.86 -8.43 -5.22
N THR A 8 -6.99 -8.98 -4.01
CA THR A 8 -8.21 -8.92 -3.20
C THR A 8 -7.93 -8.88 -1.69
N SER A 9 -6.76 -8.40 -1.28
CA SER A 9 -6.33 -8.53 0.13
C SER A 9 -7.13 -7.68 1.12
N CYS A 10 -7.75 -6.59 0.68
CA CYS A 10 -8.47 -5.66 1.53
C CYS A 10 -9.85 -5.30 0.96
N ASP A 11 -10.05 -4.09 0.46
CA ASP A 11 -11.32 -3.56 -0.06
C ASP A 11 -11.27 -3.18 -1.55
N ASP A 12 -10.14 -3.37 -2.20
CA ASP A 12 -10.00 -3.23 -3.64
C ASP A 12 -10.02 -4.59 -4.33
N THR A 13 -10.91 -4.76 -5.32
CA THR A 13 -10.84 -5.90 -6.24
C THR A 13 -10.08 -5.44 -7.47
N SER A 14 -8.93 -6.03 -7.77
CA SER A 14 -8.18 -5.64 -8.95
C SER A 14 -7.63 -6.82 -9.73
N ILE A 15 -7.68 -6.67 -11.06
CA ILE A 15 -7.13 -7.63 -12.02
C ILE A 15 -6.32 -6.88 -13.06
N ALA A 16 -5.11 -7.39 -13.32
CA ALA A 16 -4.24 -6.85 -14.35
C ALA A 16 -3.71 -7.94 -15.28
N LEU A 17 -3.39 -7.54 -16.49
CA LEU A 17 -2.72 -8.37 -17.51
C LEU A 17 -1.41 -7.70 -17.89
N LEU A 18 -0.32 -8.43 -17.67
CA LEU A 18 1.05 -8.01 -17.94
C LEU A 18 1.66 -8.92 -19.02
N GLU A 19 2.09 -8.35 -20.11
CA GLU A 19 2.85 -9.07 -21.13
C GLU A 19 4.34 -8.91 -20.86
N ASP A 20 5.03 -10.03 -20.84
CA ASP A 20 6.44 -10.14 -20.46
C ASP A 20 6.72 -9.52 -19.08
N ASP A 21 7.73 -8.66 -18.97
CA ASP A 21 8.17 -8.14 -17.66
C ASP A 21 7.59 -6.76 -17.32
N SER A 22 7.04 -6.01 -18.30
CA SER A 22 6.68 -4.61 -18.09
C SER A 22 5.53 -4.06 -18.94
N ALA A 23 5.11 -4.75 -20.01
CA ALA A 23 4.03 -4.24 -20.86
C ALA A 23 2.67 -4.47 -20.21
N LEU A 24 2.19 -3.47 -19.46
CA LEU A 24 0.88 -3.49 -18.79
C LEU A 24 -0.23 -3.30 -19.84
N LEU A 25 -0.97 -4.37 -20.16
CA LEU A 25 -2.06 -4.35 -21.14
C LEU A 25 -3.38 -3.87 -20.51
N ALA A 26 -3.64 -4.23 -19.24
CA ALA A 26 -4.79 -3.80 -18.49
C ALA A 26 -4.49 -3.79 -16.99
N ASN A 27 -5.08 -2.86 -16.25
CA ASN A 27 -5.08 -2.82 -14.79
C ASN A 27 -6.41 -2.24 -14.30
N VAL A 28 -7.37 -3.13 -14.05
CA VAL A 28 -8.73 -2.76 -13.66
C VAL A 28 -8.86 -2.85 -12.16
N VAL A 29 -9.21 -1.74 -11.54
CA VAL A 29 -9.42 -1.63 -10.08
C VAL A 29 -10.88 -1.26 -9.81
N SER A 30 -11.48 -1.91 -8.83
CA SER A 30 -12.81 -1.59 -8.31
C SER A 30 -12.73 -1.43 -6.79
N SER A 31 -12.72 -0.18 -6.35
CA SER A 31 -12.72 0.17 -4.93
C SER A 31 -14.14 0.13 -4.35
N GLN A 32 -14.25 -0.42 -3.16
CA GLN A 32 -15.54 -0.62 -2.47
C GLN A 32 -15.90 0.65 -1.68
N VAL A 33 -16.71 1.51 -2.28
CA VAL A 33 -17.11 2.80 -1.69
C VAL A 33 -18.04 2.66 -0.48
N GLU A 34 -18.67 1.51 -0.30
CA GLU A 34 -19.61 1.21 0.78
C GLU A 34 -18.99 1.35 2.17
N HIS A 35 -17.70 1.13 2.29
CA HIS A 35 -16.95 1.26 3.53
C HIS A 35 -16.92 2.68 4.11
N ALA A 36 -17.13 3.69 3.27
CA ALA A 36 -17.21 5.09 3.70
C ALA A 36 -18.34 5.33 4.73
N ALA A 37 -19.46 4.60 4.61
CA ALA A 37 -20.58 4.69 5.55
C ALA A 37 -20.23 4.18 6.97
N TYR A 38 -19.21 3.32 7.09
CA TYR A 38 -18.75 2.73 8.36
C TYR A 38 -17.50 3.42 8.92
N GLY A 39 -16.89 4.29 8.12
CA GLY A 39 -15.65 4.99 8.47
C GLY A 39 -14.43 4.08 8.62
N GLY A 40 -14.36 3.03 7.81
CA GLY A 40 -13.30 2.03 7.72
C GLY A 40 -13.77 0.72 7.13
N VAL A 41 -12.83 -0.14 6.77
CA VAL A 41 -13.13 -1.42 6.10
C VAL A 41 -13.84 -2.39 7.04
N VAL A 42 -14.96 -2.98 6.55
CA VAL A 42 -15.72 -4.04 7.23
C VAL A 42 -15.43 -5.36 6.51
N PRO A 43 -14.71 -6.32 7.14
CA PRO A 43 -14.20 -7.51 6.46
C PRO A 43 -15.27 -8.37 5.76
N GLU A 44 -16.45 -8.50 6.37
CA GLU A 44 -17.54 -9.29 5.80
C GLU A 44 -18.15 -8.61 4.55
N ILE A 45 -18.27 -7.28 4.55
CA ILE A 45 -18.73 -6.52 3.39
C ILE A 45 -17.69 -6.64 2.28
N ALA A 46 -16.40 -6.48 2.61
CA ALA A 46 -15.31 -6.60 1.65
C ALA A 46 -15.32 -7.95 0.93
N SER A 47 -15.37 -9.05 1.68
CA SER A 47 -15.35 -10.39 1.07
C SER A 47 -16.56 -10.65 0.16
N ARG A 48 -17.76 -10.20 0.54
CA ARG A 48 -18.97 -10.33 -0.29
C ARG A 48 -18.89 -9.50 -1.57
N ALA A 49 -18.34 -8.29 -1.49
CA ALA A 49 -18.14 -7.44 -2.66
C ALA A 49 -17.13 -8.05 -3.64
N HIS A 50 -16.03 -8.65 -3.15
CA HIS A 50 -15.10 -9.39 -4.01
C HIS A 50 -15.78 -10.51 -4.79
N VAL A 51 -16.65 -11.32 -4.14
CA VAL A 51 -17.39 -12.39 -4.82
C VAL A 51 -18.21 -11.85 -5.99
N SER A 52 -18.84 -10.70 -5.81
CA SER A 52 -19.68 -10.08 -6.85
C SER A 52 -18.87 -9.43 -7.97
N ASN A 53 -17.68 -8.90 -7.64
CA ASN A 53 -16.92 -8.05 -8.55
C ASN A 53 -15.84 -8.80 -9.35
N ILE A 54 -15.30 -9.91 -8.83
CA ILE A 54 -14.09 -10.52 -9.38
C ILE A 54 -14.26 -10.98 -10.84
N LEU A 55 -15.39 -11.62 -11.16
CA LEU A 55 -15.65 -12.08 -12.53
C LEU A 55 -15.90 -10.92 -13.52
N PRO A 56 -16.77 -9.95 -13.22
CA PRO A 56 -16.93 -8.76 -14.08
C PRO A 56 -15.62 -8.00 -14.32
N ILE A 57 -14.75 -7.88 -13.30
CA ILE A 57 -13.47 -7.19 -13.43
C ILE A 57 -12.49 -8.01 -14.27
N PHE A 58 -12.50 -9.34 -14.15
CA PHE A 58 -11.71 -10.22 -14.99
C PHE A 58 -12.11 -10.12 -16.47
N GLU A 59 -13.42 -10.19 -16.77
CA GLU A 59 -13.93 -10.05 -18.13
C GLU A 59 -13.58 -8.68 -18.73
N ARG A 60 -13.70 -7.62 -17.91
CA ARG A 60 -13.31 -6.27 -18.32
C ARG A 60 -11.80 -6.17 -18.60
N ALA A 61 -10.94 -6.75 -17.76
CA ALA A 61 -9.50 -6.74 -17.98
C ALA A 61 -9.10 -7.45 -19.29
N LEU A 62 -9.72 -8.60 -19.61
CA LEU A 62 -9.53 -9.29 -20.87
C LEU A 62 -9.97 -8.43 -22.07
N ALA A 63 -11.13 -7.77 -21.96
CA ALA A 63 -11.65 -6.91 -23.03
C ALA A 63 -10.75 -5.68 -23.26
N GLU A 64 -10.27 -5.03 -22.18
CA GLU A 64 -9.36 -3.87 -22.27
C GLU A 64 -8.00 -4.28 -22.87
N ALA A 65 -7.50 -5.47 -22.53
CA ALA A 65 -6.26 -6.00 -23.07
C ALA A 65 -6.42 -6.55 -24.51
N GLY A 66 -7.64 -6.79 -24.98
CA GLY A 66 -7.91 -7.39 -26.29
C GLY A 66 -7.43 -8.83 -26.42
N VAL A 67 -7.50 -9.61 -25.35
CA VAL A 67 -7.00 -11.01 -25.31
C VAL A 67 -8.06 -11.97 -24.77
N ASP A 68 -7.96 -13.24 -25.17
CA ASP A 68 -8.76 -14.32 -24.59
C ASP A 68 -8.07 -14.94 -23.38
N ALA A 69 -8.83 -15.47 -22.43
CA ALA A 69 -8.32 -16.11 -21.22
C ALA A 69 -7.33 -17.26 -21.51
N GLY A 70 -7.53 -17.99 -22.61
CA GLY A 70 -6.63 -19.09 -23.04
C GLY A 70 -5.19 -18.66 -23.34
N ARG A 71 -4.94 -17.35 -23.52
CA ARG A 71 -3.60 -16.80 -23.70
C ARG A 71 -2.81 -16.58 -22.39
N ILE A 72 -3.47 -16.66 -21.26
CA ILE A 72 -2.81 -16.51 -19.95
C ILE A 72 -1.85 -17.67 -19.76
N ASP A 73 -0.58 -17.36 -19.47
CA ASP A 73 0.48 -18.33 -19.23
C ASP A 73 0.78 -18.53 -17.74
N LEU A 74 0.59 -17.50 -16.91
CA LEU A 74 0.91 -17.48 -15.49
C LEU A 74 -0.16 -16.70 -14.72
N ILE A 75 -0.52 -17.18 -13.51
CA ILE A 75 -1.47 -16.51 -12.63
C ILE A 75 -0.77 -16.13 -11.34
N GLY A 76 -0.66 -14.84 -11.05
CA GLY A 76 -0.27 -14.30 -9.73
C GLY A 76 -1.52 -14.00 -8.91
N VAL A 77 -1.49 -14.35 -7.64
CA VAL A 77 -2.59 -14.02 -6.71
C VAL A 77 -2.06 -13.66 -5.34
N THR A 78 -2.62 -12.63 -4.73
CA THR A 78 -2.28 -12.28 -3.36
C THR A 78 -2.77 -13.38 -2.40
N HIS A 79 -1.81 -13.96 -1.67
CA HIS A 79 -2.12 -15.01 -0.71
C HIS A 79 -1.92 -14.58 0.75
N ALA A 80 -1.15 -13.51 0.98
CA ALA A 80 -0.81 -12.98 2.31
C ALA A 80 -0.14 -11.58 2.21
N PRO A 81 -0.15 -10.78 3.31
CA PRO A 81 -1.20 -10.72 4.32
C PRO A 81 -2.46 -10.05 3.79
N GLY A 82 -3.58 -10.13 4.56
CA GLY A 82 -4.83 -9.46 4.21
C GLY A 82 -6.03 -9.98 5.00
N LEU A 83 -7.22 -9.51 4.66
CA LEU A 83 -8.46 -9.99 5.23
C LEU A 83 -8.73 -11.43 4.77
N ALA A 84 -8.84 -12.39 5.70
CA ALA A 84 -8.94 -13.81 5.38
C ALA A 84 -10.05 -14.13 4.36
N GLY A 85 -11.26 -13.55 4.54
CA GLY A 85 -12.37 -13.72 3.61
C GLY A 85 -12.11 -13.17 2.22
N SER A 86 -11.45 -12.01 2.14
CA SER A 86 -11.09 -11.34 0.89
C SER A 86 -10.01 -12.14 0.13
N LEU A 87 -8.94 -12.55 0.81
CA LEU A 87 -7.89 -13.42 0.25
C LEU A 87 -8.46 -14.75 -0.25
N LEU A 88 -9.42 -15.34 0.49
CA LEU A 88 -10.06 -16.60 0.10
C LEU A 88 -10.78 -16.47 -1.24
N VAL A 89 -11.45 -15.34 -1.50
CA VAL A 89 -12.15 -15.11 -2.78
C VAL A 89 -11.16 -15.07 -3.95
N GLY A 90 -10.10 -14.26 -3.85
CA GLY A 90 -9.06 -14.17 -4.88
C GLY A 90 -8.34 -15.50 -5.10
N GLY A 91 -7.96 -16.17 -4.00
CA GLY A 91 -7.29 -17.47 -4.04
C GLY A 91 -8.16 -18.57 -4.67
N ALA A 92 -9.45 -18.65 -4.31
CA ALA A 92 -10.37 -19.62 -4.90
C ALA A 92 -10.60 -19.35 -6.40
N PHE A 93 -10.77 -18.08 -6.79
CA PHE A 93 -10.90 -17.69 -8.19
C PHE A 93 -9.64 -18.05 -8.99
N ALA A 94 -8.46 -17.73 -8.46
CA ALA A 94 -7.17 -18.06 -9.10
C ALA A 94 -7.01 -19.58 -9.28
N GLN A 95 -7.33 -20.39 -8.28
CA GLN A 95 -7.25 -21.84 -8.34
C GLN A 95 -8.23 -22.43 -9.36
N GLY A 96 -9.49 -21.95 -9.36
CA GLY A 96 -10.50 -22.39 -10.34
C GLY A 96 -10.09 -22.07 -11.78
N LEU A 97 -9.58 -20.84 -12.02
CA LEU A 97 -9.10 -20.41 -13.32
C LEU A 97 -7.87 -21.21 -13.78
N ALA A 98 -6.91 -21.43 -12.88
CA ALA A 98 -5.71 -22.21 -13.15
C ALA A 98 -6.02 -23.67 -13.52
N LEU A 99 -6.98 -24.29 -12.84
CA LEU A 99 -7.48 -25.62 -13.19
C LEU A 99 -8.13 -25.64 -14.58
N ALA A 100 -8.96 -24.66 -14.89
CA ALA A 100 -9.66 -24.58 -16.17
C ALA A 100 -8.71 -24.33 -17.35
N LEU A 101 -7.64 -23.59 -17.15
CA LEU A 101 -6.67 -23.22 -18.20
C LEU A 101 -5.43 -24.12 -18.23
N ASP A 102 -5.25 -25.01 -17.25
CA ASP A 102 -4.01 -25.81 -17.05
C ASP A 102 -2.79 -24.89 -16.93
N ARG A 103 -2.83 -23.92 -16.00
CA ARG A 103 -1.77 -22.92 -15.78
C ARG A 103 -1.22 -22.93 -14.36
N PRO A 104 0.06 -22.62 -14.17
CA PRO A 104 0.68 -22.49 -12.85
C PRO A 104 0.23 -21.20 -12.14
N ILE A 105 0.29 -21.23 -10.79
CA ILE A 105 -0.01 -20.10 -9.93
C ILE A 105 1.24 -19.69 -9.16
N VAL A 106 1.45 -18.39 -9.00
CA VAL A 106 2.42 -17.82 -8.06
C VAL A 106 1.66 -17.17 -6.91
N PRO A 107 1.73 -17.72 -5.68
CA PRO A 107 1.24 -17.03 -4.50
C PRO A 107 2.15 -15.85 -4.18
N VAL A 108 1.57 -14.64 -4.14
CA VAL A 108 2.29 -13.38 -4.01
C VAL A 108 2.07 -12.78 -2.64
N HIS A 109 3.14 -12.33 -2.00
CA HIS A 109 3.06 -11.59 -0.75
C HIS A 109 2.74 -10.10 -1.05
N HIS A 110 1.61 -9.61 -0.53
CA HIS A 110 1.06 -8.27 -0.81
C HIS A 110 2.07 -7.13 -0.60
N LEU A 111 2.80 -7.15 0.53
CA LEU A 111 3.76 -6.08 0.84
C LEU A 111 5.01 -6.13 -0.05
N GLU A 112 5.43 -7.31 -0.49
CA GLU A 112 6.48 -7.44 -1.50
C GLU A 112 6.00 -6.84 -2.82
N ALA A 113 4.75 -7.10 -3.20
CA ALA A 113 4.19 -6.58 -4.44
C ALA A 113 4.20 -5.04 -4.47
N HIS A 114 3.91 -4.37 -3.37
CA HIS A 114 4.02 -2.93 -3.29
C HIS A 114 5.45 -2.43 -3.57
N ILE A 115 6.49 -3.11 -3.09
CA ILE A 115 7.88 -2.74 -3.38
C ILE A 115 8.22 -3.02 -4.85
N VAL A 116 7.81 -4.18 -5.35
CA VAL A 116 8.10 -4.64 -6.71
C VAL A 116 7.36 -3.82 -7.77
N ALA A 117 6.26 -3.14 -7.41
CA ALA A 117 5.50 -2.27 -8.32
C ALA A 117 6.37 -1.21 -9.02
N ILE A 118 7.44 -0.74 -8.37
CA ILE A 118 8.38 0.23 -8.97
C ILE A 118 9.02 -0.31 -10.26
N LEU A 119 9.21 -1.62 -10.39
CA LEU A 119 9.81 -2.24 -11.57
C LEU A 119 8.95 -2.16 -12.83
N LEU A 120 7.67 -1.81 -12.71
CA LEU A 120 6.82 -1.54 -13.88
C LEU A 120 7.24 -0.24 -14.59
N GLU A 121 7.86 0.71 -13.88
CA GLU A 121 8.26 2.01 -14.40
C GLU A 121 9.78 2.23 -14.36
N ARG A 122 10.48 1.49 -13.49
CA ARG A 122 11.94 1.59 -13.28
C ARG A 122 12.58 0.19 -13.22
N PRO A 123 12.59 -0.55 -14.33
CA PRO A 123 13.13 -1.91 -14.35
C PRO A 123 14.63 -1.97 -14.02
N GLU A 124 15.36 -0.86 -14.22
CA GLU A 124 16.79 -0.71 -13.96
C GLU A 124 17.12 -0.09 -12.61
N LEU A 125 16.17 -0.07 -11.64
CA LEU A 125 16.42 0.51 -10.32
C LEU A 125 17.68 -0.08 -9.68
N GLU A 126 18.58 0.80 -9.29
CA GLU A 126 19.85 0.42 -8.67
C GLU A 126 19.64 -0.13 -7.26
N LEU A 127 20.29 -1.27 -6.97
CA LEU A 127 20.27 -1.93 -5.67
C LEU A 127 21.67 -1.89 -5.02
N PRO A 128 21.76 -1.98 -3.68
CA PRO A 128 20.64 -2.16 -2.74
C PRO A 128 19.74 -0.94 -2.65
N ALA A 129 18.49 -1.11 -2.21
CA ALA A 129 17.55 -0.02 -2.01
C ALA A 129 16.91 -0.09 -0.61
N LEU A 130 16.47 1.04 -0.09
CA LEU A 130 15.61 1.09 1.09
C LEU A 130 14.17 1.39 0.66
N ALA A 131 13.24 0.50 0.95
CA ALA A 131 11.84 0.72 0.69
C ALA A 131 11.09 1.13 1.96
N LEU A 132 10.39 2.27 1.90
CA LEU A 132 9.40 2.67 2.88
C LEU A 132 8.02 2.22 2.39
N VAL A 133 7.49 1.16 2.99
CA VAL A 133 6.13 0.66 2.70
C VAL A 133 5.17 1.28 3.69
N VAL A 134 4.27 2.14 3.21
CA VAL A 134 3.31 2.87 4.05
C VAL A 134 1.90 2.77 3.47
N SER A 135 1.01 2.11 4.21
CA SER A 135 -0.38 1.87 3.81
C SER A 135 -1.35 2.04 4.98
N GLY A 136 -2.62 1.73 4.78
CA GLY A 136 -3.63 1.69 5.84
C GLY A 136 -3.31 0.70 6.95
N GLY A 137 -2.70 -0.45 6.63
CA GLY A 137 -2.41 -1.52 7.59
C GLY A 137 -0.93 -1.68 7.97
N HIS A 138 -0.01 -1.07 7.23
CA HIS A 138 1.43 -1.33 7.41
C HIS A 138 2.28 -0.07 7.34
N THR A 139 3.34 -0.05 8.17
CA THR A 139 4.44 0.92 8.07
C THR A 139 5.73 0.16 8.35
N LEU A 140 6.55 -0.02 7.30
CA LEU A 140 7.78 -0.82 7.33
C LEU A 140 8.92 -0.09 6.62
N LEU A 141 10.14 -0.27 7.13
CA LEU A 141 11.37 -0.05 6.39
C LEU A 141 11.96 -1.39 5.99
N VAL A 142 12.18 -1.58 4.71
CA VAL A 142 12.67 -2.82 4.12
C VAL A 142 13.94 -2.54 3.33
N HIS A 143 15.05 -3.15 3.75
CA HIS A 143 16.28 -3.14 2.98
C HIS A 143 16.20 -4.20 1.89
N VAL A 144 16.19 -3.77 0.64
CA VAL A 144 16.17 -4.59 -0.56
C VAL A 144 17.63 -4.79 -0.99
N ARG A 145 18.27 -5.86 -0.54
CA ARG A 145 19.67 -6.16 -0.92
C ARG A 145 19.79 -6.51 -2.39
N ARG A 146 18.86 -7.33 -2.86
CA ARG A 146 18.58 -7.65 -4.25
C ARG A 146 17.13 -8.10 -4.35
N TRP A 147 16.56 -8.12 -5.54
CA TRP A 147 15.21 -8.61 -5.72
C TRP A 147 15.07 -10.03 -5.17
N ARG A 148 14.01 -10.25 -4.35
CA ARG A 148 13.70 -11.48 -3.62
C ARG A 148 14.57 -11.71 -2.36
N GLU A 149 15.45 -10.78 -2.01
CA GLU A 149 16.22 -10.82 -0.77
C GLU A 149 16.01 -9.53 0.02
N TYR A 150 15.19 -9.63 1.04
CA TYR A 150 14.71 -8.50 1.83
C TYR A 150 15.06 -8.64 3.30
N GLU A 151 15.21 -7.51 3.97
CA GLU A 151 15.39 -7.43 5.41
C GLU A 151 14.52 -6.31 5.98
N VAL A 152 13.55 -6.65 6.84
CA VAL A 152 12.77 -5.64 7.55
C VAL A 152 13.64 -5.01 8.63
N THR A 153 14.03 -3.76 8.44
CA THR A 153 14.92 -3.03 9.34
C THR A 153 14.20 -2.15 10.35
N GLY A 154 12.92 -1.85 10.13
CA GLY A 154 12.06 -1.09 11.04
C GLY A 154 10.60 -1.32 10.73
N ARG A 155 9.73 -1.18 11.75
CA ARG A 155 8.27 -1.33 11.61
C ARG A 155 7.53 -0.46 12.62
N THR A 156 6.25 -0.21 12.36
CA THR A 156 5.43 0.40 13.42
C THR A 156 5.22 -0.58 14.58
N ARG A 157 5.24 -0.02 15.79
CA ARG A 157 4.96 -0.76 17.05
C ARG A 157 3.48 -0.74 17.43
N ASP A 158 2.69 0.10 16.75
CA ASP A 158 1.28 0.29 17.02
C ASP A 158 0.51 0.59 15.71
N ASP A 159 -0.21 1.70 15.62
CA ASP A 159 -0.97 2.08 14.42
C ASP A 159 -0.02 2.25 13.21
N ALA A 160 -0.49 1.83 12.03
CA ALA A 160 0.15 2.22 10.77
C ALA A 160 -0.08 3.71 10.48
N ALA A 161 0.79 4.32 9.67
CA ALA A 161 0.66 5.73 9.33
C ALA A 161 -0.69 6.02 8.64
N GLY A 162 -1.13 5.19 7.68
CA GLY A 162 -2.42 5.35 7.02
C GLY A 162 -3.60 5.17 7.97
N GLU A 163 -3.53 4.20 8.90
CA GLU A 163 -4.54 4.03 9.95
C GLU A 163 -4.63 5.28 10.85
N ALA A 164 -3.51 5.93 11.16
CA ALA A 164 -3.50 7.18 11.91
C ALA A 164 -4.20 8.31 11.13
N PHE A 165 -3.99 8.41 9.81
CA PHE A 165 -4.72 9.35 8.95
C PHE A 165 -6.22 9.08 8.97
N ASP A 166 -6.66 7.81 8.84
CA ASP A 166 -8.07 7.44 8.84
C ASP A 166 -8.74 7.76 10.19
N LYS A 167 -8.06 7.44 11.29
CA LYS A 167 -8.55 7.75 12.65
C LYS A 167 -8.71 9.25 12.88
N VAL A 168 -7.74 10.07 12.45
CA VAL A 168 -7.80 11.53 12.58
C VAL A 168 -8.87 12.12 11.65
N ALA A 169 -8.98 11.65 10.43
CA ALA A 169 -10.05 12.05 9.50
C ALA A 169 -11.44 11.81 10.11
N LYS A 170 -11.64 10.64 10.73
CA LYS A 170 -12.88 10.30 11.43
C LYS A 170 -13.17 11.25 12.59
N LEU A 171 -12.16 11.59 13.42
CA LEU A 171 -12.31 12.55 14.51
C LEU A 171 -12.70 13.95 14.02
N LEU A 172 -12.24 14.35 12.83
CA LEU A 172 -12.52 15.65 12.23
C LEU A 172 -13.74 15.66 11.29
N GLY A 173 -14.43 14.51 11.14
CA GLY A 173 -15.61 14.39 10.27
C GLY A 173 -15.31 14.51 8.79
N LEU A 174 -14.11 14.11 8.33
CA LEU A 174 -13.67 14.24 6.94
C LEU A 174 -14.03 13.05 6.04
N GLY A 175 -14.53 11.94 6.64
CA GLY A 175 -14.89 10.73 5.91
C GLY A 175 -13.73 9.76 5.69
N PHE A 176 -13.94 8.78 4.79
CA PHE A 176 -13.01 7.71 4.43
C PHE A 176 -12.87 7.64 2.90
N PRO A 177 -11.66 7.38 2.35
CA PRO A 177 -10.37 7.21 3.03
C PRO A 177 -9.80 8.52 3.61
N GLY A 178 -9.19 8.43 4.80
CA GLY A 178 -8.76 9.59 5.57
C GLY A 178 -7.52 10.28 5.02
N GLY A 179 -6.56 9.53 4.49
CA GLY A 179 -5.31 10.09 3.95
C GLY A 179 -5.53 11.21 2.94
N PRO A 180 -6.22 10.98 1.82
CA PRO A 180 -6.52 12.02 0.83
C PRO A 180 -7.39 13.16 1.37
N ALA A 181 -8.29 12.88 2.33
CA ALA A 181 -9.15 13.90 2.93
C ALA A 181 -8.36 14.87 3.82
N VAL A 182 -7.48 14.33 4.68
CA VAL A 182 -6.58 15.13 5.53
C VAL A 182 -5.60 15.93 4.68
N GLU A 183 -4.99 15.33 3.65
CA GLU A 183 -4.08 16.05 2.76
C GLU A 183 -4.74 17.23 2.06
N ARG A 184 -5.98 17.04 1.58
CA ARG A 184 -6.74 18.12 0.93
C ARG A 184 -7.01 19.29 1.88
N GLU A 185 -7.46 19.02 3.11
CA GLU A 185 -7.69 20.03 4.13
C GLU A 185 -6.39 20.72 4.57
N ALA A 186 -5.31 19.96 4.73
CA ALA A 186 -4.00 20.43 5.16
C ALA A 186 -3.42 21.52 4.23
N ARG A 187 -3.77 21.54 2.94
CA ARG A 187 -3.29 22.55 1.98
C ARG A 187 -3.64 23.98 2.36
N ALA A 188 -4.73 24.18 3.10
CA ALA A 188 -5.17 25.50 3.54
C ALA A 188 -4.72 25.87 4.96
N GLY A 189 -4.03 24.95 5.67
CA GLY A 189 -3.62 25.12 7.06
C GLY A 189 -2.14 25.46 7.22
N ASP A 190 -1.77 25.94 8.41
CA ASP A 190 -0.38 26.15 8.81
C ASP A 190 0.14 24.93 9.58
N PRO A 191 1.15 24.19 9.05
CA PRO A 191 1.72 23.00 9.69
C PRO A 191 2.44 23.29 11.03
N ARG A 192 2.74 24.57 11.32
CA ARG A 192 3.40 25.02 12.56
C ARG A 192 2.45 25.60 13.59
N SER A 193 1.16 25.69 13.27
CA SER A 193 0.15 26.32 14.14
C SER A 193 -0.18 25.50 15.41
N ILE A 194 0.14 24.20 15.40
CA ILE A 194 -0.07 23.25 16.52
C ILE A 194 1.14 22.34 16.62
N ASP A 195 1.74 22.27 17.80
CA ASP A 195 2.90 21.41 18.02
C ASP A 195 2.44 20.01 18.48
N PHE A 196 2.12 19.14 17.50
CA PHE A 196 1.86 17.73 17.77
C PHE A 196 3.17 16.96 17.99
N PRO A 197 3.17 15.91 18.83
CA PRO A 197 4.37 15.11 19.08
C PRO A 197 4.87 14.42 17.82
N ARG A 198 6.18 14.12 17.78
CA ARG A 198 6.83 13.26 16.77
C ARG A 198 7.29 11.98 17.47
N PRO A 199 6.38 10.98 17.62
CA PRO A 199 6.70 9.81 18.43
C PRO A 199 7.92 9.06 17.88
N MET A 200 8.78 8.59 18.78
CA MET A 200 9.99 7.81 18.48
C MET A 200 11.00 8.48 17.52
N LEU A 201 10.86 9.76 17.16
CA LEU A 201 11.81 10.44 16.27
C LEU A 201 13.25 10.43 16.82
N ALA A 202 13.40 10.48 18.12
CA ALA A 202 14.69 10.49 18.82
C ALA A 202 15.04 9.13 19.46
N SER A 203 14.34 8.03 19.16
CA SER A 203 14.54 6.72 19.81
C SER A 203 15.86 6.02 19.45
N GLY A 204 16.53 6.46 18.40
CA GLY A 204 17.78 5.85 17.94
C GLY A 204 17.61 4.51 17.19
N ASP A 205 16.39 3.97 17.15
CA ASP A 205 16.01 2.81 16.34
C ASP A 205 15.29 3.23 15.05
N ARG A 206 14.94 2.25 14.20
CA ARG A 206 14.24 2.47 12.93
C ARG A 206 12.74 2.20 13.00
N ASP A 207 12.21 1.88 14.20
CA ASP A 207 10.78 1.61 14.39
C ASP A 207 9.95 2.90 14.46
N PHE A 208 8.66 2.78 14.16
CA PHE A 208 7.68 3.86 14.14
C PHE A 208 6.63 3.68 15.24
N SER A 209 5.90 4.76 15.53
CA SER A 209 4.69 4.76 16.36
C SER A 209 3.81 5.94 15.98
N PHE A 210 2.50 5.73 15.85
CA PHE A 210 1.55 6.78 15.47
C PHE A 210 0.30 6.85 16.38
N SER A 211 0.08 5.88 17.26
CA SER A 211 -1.10 5.87 18.15
C SER A 211 -1.14 7.09 19.11
N GLY A 212 0.04 7.57 19.52
CA GLY A 212 0.17 8.78 20.34
C GLY A 212 -0.27 10.06 19.62
N LEU A 213 -0.12 10.14 18.31
CA LEU A 213 -0.58 11.28 17.50
C LEU A 213 -2.10 11.40 17.49
N LYS A 214 -2.81 10.28 17.28
CA LYS A 214 -4.28 10.26 17.39
C LYS A 214 -4.75 10.79 18.74
N THR A 215 -4.12 10.35 19.82
CA THR A 215 -4.45 10.79 21.18
C THR A 215 -4.20 12.28 21.37
N ALA A 216 -3.09 12.81 20.84
CA ALA A 216 -2.79 14.25 20.88
C ALA A 216 -3.83 15.09 20.12
N VAL A 217 -4.27 14.62 18.94
CA VAL A 217 -5.35 15.29 18.18
C VAL A 217 -6.66 15.24 18.95
N LEU A 218 -7.02 14.10 19.55
CA LEU A 218 -8.24 13.96 20.36
C LEU A 218 -8.22 14.93 21.55
N GLN A 219 -7.13 15.00 22.31
CA GLN A 219 -6.97 15.94 23.43
C GLN A 219 -7.08 17.39 22.98
N TRP A 220 -6.52 17.70 21.79
CA TRP A 220 -6.65 19.04 21.24
C TRP A 220 -8.11 19.40 20.91
N ILE A 221 -8.90 18.45 20.39
CA ILE A 221 -10.33 18.62 20.09
C ILE A 221 -11.15 18.75 21.37
N GLU A 222 -10.96 17.87 22.34
CA GLU A 222 -11.73 17.84 23.60
C GLU A 222 -11.64 19.14 24.43
N GLY A 223 -10.53 19.87 24.28
CA GLY A 223 -10.35 21.16 24.94
C GLY A 223 -11.04 22.34 24.25
N ARG A 224 -11.87 22.13 23.20
CA ARG A 224 -12.41 23.19 22.33
C ARG A 224 -13.87 23.00 21.98
N SER A 225 -14.55 24.10 21.66
CA SER A 225 -15.90 24.05 21.12
C SER A 225 -15.91 23.49 19.68
N PRO A 226 -17.03 22.89 19.21
CA PRO A 226 -17.16 22.44 17.83
C PRO A 226 -16.89 23.54 16.78
N ALA A 227 -17.26 24.78 17.09
CA ALA A 227 -17.01 25.92 16.20
C ALA A 227 -15.52 26.25 16.08
N GLU A 228 -14.77 26.21 17.16
CA GLU A 228 -13.30 26.41 17.17
C GLU A 228 -12.59 25.28 16.43
N VAL A 229 -13.03 24.02 16.62
CA VAL A 229 -12.48 22.87 15.89
C VAL A 229 -12.73 23.03 14.38
N ALA A 230 -13.94 23.41 13.99
CA ALA A 230 -14.28 23.64 12.58
C ALA A 230 -13.46 24.77 11.96
N ALA A 231 -13.25 25.87 12.67
CA ALA A 231 -12.47 27.02 12.22
C ALA A 231 -10.98 26.70 12.06
N ARG A 232 -10.44 25.76 12.85
CA ARG A 232 -9.03 25.40 12.87
C ARG A 232 -8.75 24.03 12.20
N ARG A 233 -9.74 23.43 11.52
CA ARG A 233 -9.64 22.08 10.95
C ARG A 233 -8.47 21.93 9.97
N ALA A 234 -8.28 22.90 9.10
CA ALA A 234 -7.17 22.93 8.16
C ALA A 234 -5.80 22.93 8.87
N ASP A 235 -5.66 23.75 9.93
CA ASP A 235 -4.44 23.81 10.75
C ASP A 235 -4.16 22.47 11.46
N VAL A 236 -5.19 21.83 12.01
CA VAL A 236 -5.07 20.51 12.67
C VAL A 236 -4.60 19.48 11.64
N CYS A 237 -5.19 19.45 10.45
CA CYS A 237 -4.79 18.54 9.38
C CYS A 237 -3.35 18.80 8.93
N ALA A 238 -2.96 20.06 8.75
CA ALA A 238 -1.61 20.43 8.33
C ALA A 238 -0.55 20.05 9.37
N ALA A 239 -0.79 20.37 10.64
CA ALA A 239 0.12 20.05 11.73
C ALA A 239 0.23 18.53 12.00
N PHE A 240 -0.89 17.81 11.92
CA PHE A 240 -0.91 16.35 12.04
C PHE A 240 -0.14 15.70 10.89
N GLN A 241 -0.42 16.09 9.63
CA GLN A 241 0.30 15.59 8.47
C GLN A 241 1.80 15.85 8.57
N ALA A 242 2.19 17.06 8.98
CA ALA A 242 3.61 17.41 9.19
C ALA A 242 4.25 16.48 10.23
N ALA A 243 3.57 16.21 11.35
CA ALA A 243 4.11 15.32 12.38
C ALA A 243 4.33 13.88 11.88
N VAL A 244 3.41 13.33 11.08
CA VAL A 244 3.57 12.00 10.46
C VAL A 244 4.71 12.02 9.45
N VAL A 245 4.74 13.02 8.56
CA VAL A 245 5.75 13.15 7.51
C VAL A 245 7.14 13.31 8.11
N ASP A 246 7.32 14.15 9.13
CA ASP A 246 8.61 14.35 9.81
C ASP A 246 9.18 13.02 10.34
N VAL A 247 8.34 12.19 10.98
CA VAL A 247 8.76 10.89 11.52
C VAL A 247 9.13 9.92 10.40
N LEU A 248 8.31 9.82 9.34
CA LEU A 248 8.56 8.91 8.22
C LEU A 248 9.85 9.31 7.48
N VAL A 249 10.00 10.59 7.18
CA VAL A 249 11.13 11.12 6.41
C VAL A 249 12.45 10.98 7.16
N GLU A 250 12.50 11.45 8.40
CA GLU A 250 13.77 11.49 9.14
C GLU A 250 14.28 10.08 9.45
N LYS A 251 13.40 9.15 9.83
CA LYS A 251 13.80 7.76 10.09
C LYS A 251 14.23 7.03 8.82
N THR A 252 13.55 7.29 7.69
CA THR A 252 13.91 6.70 6.40
C THR A 252 15.25 7.25 5.91
N ALA A 253 15.47 8.57 6.01
CA ALA A 253 16.71 9.19 5.58
C ALA A 253 17.91 8.70 6.39
N ARG A 254 17.80 8.65 7.73
CA ARG A 254 18.86 8.08 8.58
C ARG A 254 19.16 6.62 8.24
N ALA A 255 18.11 5.82 8.00
CA ALA A 255 18.29 4.42 7.62
C ALA A 255 18.95 4.29 6.24
N ALA A 256 18.65 5.17 5.28
CA ALA A 256 19.29 5.20 3.97
C ALA A 256 20.78 5.57 4.06
N GLU A 257 21.11 6.59 4.87
CA GLU A 257 22.49 6.99 5.17
C GLU A 257 23.29 5.86 5.83
N GLU A 258 22.74 5.22 6.88
CA GLU A 258 23.38 4.14 7.62
C GLU A 258 23.60 2.87 6.77
N LEU A 259 22.71 2.60 5.82
CA LEU A 259 22.78 1.43 4.94
C LEU A 259 23.53 1.72 3.64
N ASP A 260 23.90 2.96 3.39
CA ASP A 260 24.61 3.45 2.19
C ASP A 260 23.93 2.95 0.91
N VAL A 261 22.61 3.20 0.79
CA VAL A 261 21.82 2.73 -0.36
C VAL A 261 21.74 3.80 -1.45
N PRO A 262 21.92 3.44 -2.74
CA PRO A 262 21.79 4.38 -3.85
C PRO A 262 20.34 4.77 -4.17
N SER A 263 19.35 4.03 -3.64
CA SER A 263 17.94 4.25 -3.95
C SER A 263 17.03 4.15 -2.72
N VAL A 264 16.02 5.06 -2.64
CA VAL A 264 14.92 5.00 -1.67
C VAL A 264 13.60 4.88 -2.44
N VAL A 265 12.82 3.84 -2.14
CA VAL A 265 11.52 3.56 -2.77
C VAL A 265 10.40 3.87 -1.79
N LEU A 266 9.44 4.72 -2.18
CA LEU A 266 8.20 4.91 -1.45
C LEU A 266 7.12 4.01 -2.06
N ALA A 267 6.47 3.17 -1.24
CA ALA A 267 5.48 2.19 -1.66
C ALA A 267 4.25 2.18 -0.75
N GLY A 268 3.11 1.73 -1.28
CA GLY A 268 1.84 1.73 -0.57
C GLY A 268 1.04 3.02 -0.73
N GLY A 269 -0.24 2.99 -0.34
CA GLY A 269 -1.18 4.10 -0.60
C GLY A 269 -0.77 5.45 -0.01
N VAL A 270 -0.14 5.48 1.18
CA VAL A 270 0.35 6.72 1.80
C VAL A 270 1.53 7.32 1.03
N ALA A 271 2.26 6.54 0.23
CA ALA A 271 3.27 7.06 -0.70
C ALA A 271 2.69 8.00 -1.77
N CYS A 272 1.35 8.07 -1.94
CA CYS A 272 0.70 9.08 -2.78
C CYS A 272 0.66 10.49 -2.15
N ASN A 273 0.92 10.62 -0.85
CA ASN A 273 0.90 11.91 -0.16
C ASN A 273 2.00 12.84 -0.70
N GLY A 274 1.59 14.01 -1.22
CA GLY A 274 2.49 14.98 -1.84
C GLY A 274 3.52 15.54 -0.86
N ALA A 275 3.10 15.86 0.37
CA ALA A 275 4.00 16.39 1.39
C ALA A 275 5.09 15.38 1.78
N LEU A 276 4.74 14.08 1.86
CA LEU A 276 5.72 13.01 2.10
C LEU A 276 6.75 12.94 0.97
N ARG A 277 6.29 12.97 -0.30
CA ARG A 277 7.16 12.91 -1.48
C ARG A 277 8.13 14.08 -1.54
N GLU A 278 7.61 15.29 -1.33
CA GLU A 278 8.41 16.52 -1.34
C GLU A 278 9.44 16.55 -0.20
N ALA A 279 9.01 16.24 1.03
CA ALA A 279 9.88 16.21 2.18
C ALA A 279 10.96 15.12 2.07
N MET A 280 10.62 13.93 1.54
CA MET A 280 11.60 12.86 1.33
C MET A 280 12.68 13.27 0.33
N ARG A 281 12.27 13.84 -0.82
CA ARG A 281 13.23 14.36 -1.81
C ARG A 281 14.13 15.48 -1.28
N ALA A 282 13.58 16.33 -0.41
CA ALA A 282 14.33 17.43 0.18
C ALA A 282 15.31 16.99 1.27
N ARG A 283 15.06 15.82 1.90
CA ARG A 283 15.87 15.33 3.03
C ARG A 283 16.92 14.29 2.62
N VAL A 284 16.67 13.54 1.55
CA VAL A 284 17.57 12.49 1.05
C VAL A 284 18.38 13.06 -0.10
N ASP A 285 19.64 13.40 0.15
CA ASP A 285 20.51 14.05 -0.82
C ASP A 285 21.37 13.06 -1.64
N ASP A 286 21.81 11.95 -1.01
CA ASP A 286 22.80 11.05 -1.58
C ASP A 286 22.19 9.79 -2.26
N ALA A 287 20.85 9.67 -2.25
CA ALA A 287 20.14 8.55 -2.87
C ALA A 287 19.01 9.01 -3.78
N LEU A 288 18.74 8.24 -4.83
CA LEU A 288 17.62 8.48 -5.74
C LEU A 288 16.29 8.13 -5.06
N VAL A 289 15.44 9.13 -4.78
CA VAL A 289 14.09 8.89 -4.23
C VAL A 289 13.09 8.67 -5.34
N VAL A 290 12.45 7.49 -5.36
CA VAL A 290 11.48 7.10 -6.39
C VAL A 290 10.20 6.54 -5.78
N TRP A 291 9.11 6.63 -6.55
CA TRP A 291 7.81 6.03 -6.25
C TRP A 291 7.07 5.71 -7.54
N PRO A 292 6.19 4.70 -7.55
CA PRO A 292 5.35 4.41 -8.70
C PRO A 292 4.30 5.51 -8.94
N ALA A 293 3.69 5.51 -10.12
CA ALA A 293 2.49 6.29 -10.39
C ALA A 293 1.39 5.99 -9.36
N PRO A 294 0.49 6.93 -9.04
CA PRO A 294 -0.53 6.74 -7.99
C PRO A 294 -1.36 5.46 -8.16
N VAL A 295 -1.72 5.09 -9.38
CA VAL A 295 -2.47 3.87 -9.70
C VAL A 295 -1.71 2.57 -9.38
N LEU A 296 -0.39 2.64 -9.24
CA LEU A 296 0.49 1.52 -8.89
C LEU A 296 0.93 1.56 -7.41
N CYS A 297 0.67 2.68 -6.69
CA CYS A 297 0.96 2.81 -5.26
C CYS A 297 -0.13 2.17 -4.38
N THR A 298 -1.40 2.29 -4.77
CA THR A 298 -2.54 1.66 -4.08
C THR A 298 -2.66 0.19 -4.48
N ASP A 299 -3.54 -0.56 -3.83
CA ASP A 299 -3.78 -1.97 -4.12
C ASP A 299 -4.22 -2.15 -5.57
N ASN A 300 -3.49 -2.99 -6.32
CA ASN A 300 -3.73 -3.19 -7.74
C ASN A 300 -3.21 -4.54 -8.26
N GLY A 301 -3.79 -5.04 -9.35
CA GLY A 301 -3.40 -6.31 -9.96
C GLY A 301 -2.03 -6.28 -10.65
N ALA A 302 -1.58 -5.10 -11.12
CA ALA A 302 -0.32 -4.98 -11.85
C ALA A 302 0.89 -5.27 -10.96
N MET A 303 0.88 -4.83 -9.68
CA MET A 303 1.94 -5.15 -8.73
C MET A 303 2.01 -6.66 -8.46
N ILE A 304 0.86 -7.35 -8.47
CA ILE A 304 0.79 -8.80 -8.28
C ILE A 304 1.30 -9.52 -9.52
N ALA A 305 0.88 -9.12 -10.73
CA ALA A 305 1.39 -9.68 -11.97
C ALA A 305 2.92 -9.53 -12.09
N ARG A 306 3.45 -8.34 -11.77
CA ARG A 306 4.89 -8.08 -11.84
C ARG A 306 5.68 -8.91 -10.83
N THR A 307 5.14 -9.08 -9.63
CA THR A 307 5.77 -9.92 -8.60
C THR A 307 5.69 -11.40 -8.98
N ALA A 308 4.59 -11.86 -9.58
CA ALA A 308 4.48 -13.21 -10.08
C ALA A 308 5.54 -13.51 -11.17
N VAL A 309 5.79 -12.58 -12.08
CA VAL A 309 6.87 -12.69 -13.05
C VAL A 309 8.23 -12.81 -12.37
N LEU A 310 8.50 -11.98 -11.34
CA LEU A 310 9.74 -12.03 -10.59
C LEU A 310 9.95 -13.35 -9.84
N ARG A 311 8.86 -13.98 -9.37
CA ARG A 311 8.86 -15.22 -8.59
C ARG A 311 8.40 -16.46 -9.37
N ARG A 312 8.39 -16.41 -10.71
CA ARG A 312 7.85 -17.47 -11.58
C ARG A 312 8.45 -18.86 -11.36
N ASP A 313 9.69 -18.93 -10.88
CA ASP A 313 10.35 -20.20 -10.53
C ASP A 313 9.78 -20.84 -9.26
N GLY A 314 9.03 -20.11 -8.45
CA GLY A 314 8.25 -20.59 -7.31
C GLY A 314 6.79 -20.87 -7.63
N ALA A 315 6.43 -21.00 -8.91
CA ALA A 315 5.07 -21.33 -9.31
C ALA A 315 4.66 -22.73 -8.86
N VAL A 316 3.42 -22.86 -8.41
CA VAL A 316 2.81 -24.08 -7.87
C VAL A 316 1.60 -24.49 -8.70
N ARG A 317 1.10 -25.73 -8.48
CA ARG A 317 -0.15 -26.18 -9.07
C ARG A 317 -1.35 -25.75 -8.22
N PRO A 318 -2.56 -25.69 -8.80
CA PRO A 318 -3.78 -25.49 -8.01
C PRO A 318 -3.87 -26.49 -6.84
N GLY A 319 -4.19 -25.97 -5.64
CA GLY A 319 -4.27 -26.77 -4.41
C GLY A 319 -2.95 -26.89 -3.63
N GLU A 320 -1.86 -26.35 -4.12
CA GLU A 320 -0.54 -26.45 -3.46
C GLU A 320 -0.15 -25.20 -2.65
N PHE A 321 -1.05 -24.24 -2.49
CA PHE A 321 -0.82 -23.08 -1.61
C PHE A 321 -2.06 -22.76 -0.76
N ASP A 322 -1.82 -22.15 0.40
CA ASP A 322 -2.83 -21.64 1.31
C ASP A 322 -2.81 -20.13 1.39
N ILE A 323 -3.91 -19.53 1.85
CA ILE A 323 -4.01 -18.13 2.19
C ILE A 323 -3.65 -17.90 3.66
N HIS A 324 -3.05 -16.76 3.98
CA HIS A 324 -2.68 -16.38 5.34
C HIS A 324 -3.06 -14.94 5.62
N ALA A 325 -3.96 -14.72 6.59
CA ALA A 325 -4.34 -13.36 7.01
C ALA A 325 -3.14 -12.57 7.56
N SER A 326 -2.20 -13.30 8.16
CA SER A 326 -0.93 -12.74 8.66
C SER A 326 0.21 -13.69 8.29
N LEU A 327 1.20 -13.16 7.60
CA LEU A 327 2.44 -13.86 7.26
C LEU A 327 3.58 -12.85 7.41
N PRO A 328 4.69 -13.23 8.05
CA PRO A 328 5.89 -12.38 8.07
C PRO A 328 6.34 -12.00 6.65
N PHE A 329 6.96 -10.85 6.53
CA PHE A 329 7.56 -10.40 5.27
C PHE A 329 8.61 -11.43 4.82
N PRO A 330 8.66 -11.80 3.53
CA PRO A 330 9.50 -12.89 3.02
C PRO A 330 10.99 -12.59 3.05
#